data_b205da2a3e92da48f5e3f20077d9bf68
#
_entry.id   b205da2a3e92da48f5e3f20077d9bf68
#
_cell.length_a   1.000
_cell.length_b   1.000
_cell.length_c   1.000
_cell.angle_alpha   90.00
_cell.angle_beta   90.00
_cell.angle_gamma   90.00
#
_symmetry.space_group_name_H-M   'P 1'
#
loop_
_entity.id
_entity.type
_entity.pdbx_description
1 polymer ?
#
loop_
_entity_poly.entity_id
_entity_poly.type
_entity_poly.pdbx_seq_one_letter_code
_entity_poly.pdbx_strand_id
1 'polypeptide(L)'
;RLARHGQGLQAEVHPHIGPCSVLLDPRHLVTISRAGARVRVSGGARVGSESRSAMATTLRRLYLALDEWFPGSARVGQARHWQGTSPTLPDGLPVIGPSGVEGVWLNLGHASIGWTLSCGSAQVLASMMGGVPPEIDTGGLGVDRFR
;
A
#
# COMPACT_ATOMS: atom_id res chain seq x y z
N ARG A 1 16.07 -7.25 -4.75
CA ARG A 1 14.75 -6.58 -4.76
C ARG A 1 13.97 -7.10 -3.57
N LEU A 2 13.58 -6.21 -2.66
CA LEU A 2 12.65 -6.55 -1.58
C LEU A 2 11.24 -6.39 -2.14
N ALA A 3 10.49 -7.47 -2.15
CA ALA A 3 9.08 -7.46 -2.51
C ALA A 3 8.24 -7.48 -1.24
N ARG A 4 7.31 -6.55 -1.13
CA ARG A 4 6.32 -6.52 -0.06
C ARG A 4 5.02 -7.10 -0.59
N HIS A 5 4.59 -8.21 0.00
CA HIS A 5 3.35 -8.87 -0.34
C HIS A 5 2.24 -8.39 0.59
N GLY A 6 1.14 -7.95 0.01
CA GLY A 6 -0.06 -7.57 0.74
C GLY A 6 -1.24 -8.43 0.32
N GLN A 7 -2.16 -8.67 1.23
CA GLN A 7 -3.37 -9.44 0.99
C GLN A 7 -4.60 -8.62 1.32
N GLY A 8 -5.70 -8.99 0.73
CA GLY A 8 -6.98 -8.40 1.07
C GLY A 8 -8.15 -9.30 0.71
N LEU A 9 -9.27 -8.94 1.28
CA LEU A 9 -10.57 -9.49 0.92
C LEU A 9 -11.52 -8.35 0.53
N GLN A 10 -12.48 -8.69 -0.30
CA GLN A 10 -13.55 -7.80 -0.68
C GLN A 10 -14.86 -8.60 -0.68
N ALA A 11 -15.85 -8.13 0.05
CA ALA A 11 -17.16 -8.75 0.16
C ALA A 11 -18.27 -7.72 -0.02
N GLU A 12 -19.47 -8.17 -0.39
CA GLU A 12 -20.66 -7.32 -0.35
C GLU A 12 -20.92 -6.89 1.09
N VAL A 13 -21.19 -5.59 1.27
CA VAL A 13 -21.47 -5.01 2.56
C VAL A 13 -22.97 -4.82 2.75
N HIS A 14 -23.46 -5.11 3.94
CA HIS A 14 -24.82 -4.79 4.33
C HIS A 14 -25.01 -3.25 4.34
N PRO A 15 -26.06 -2.69 3.71
CA PRO A 15 -26.21 -1.25 3.50
C PRO A 15 -26.11 -0.41 4.77
N HIS A 16 -26.58 -0.93 5.89
CA HIS A 16 -26.79 -0.16 7.13
C HIS A 16 -25.80 -0.46 8.26
N ILE A 17 -24.95 -1.48 8.12
CA ILE A 17 -24.03 -1.90 9.19
C ILE A 17 -22.55 -1.91 8.78
N GLY A 18 -22.25 -1.52 7.56
CA GLY A 18 -20.84 -1.45 7.09
C GLY A 18 -20.13 -0.16 7.50
N PRO A 19 -18.83 -0.09 7.30
CA PRO A 19 -18.05 1.10 7.60
C PRO A 19 -18.53 2.30 6.79
N CYS A 20 -18.61 3.47 7.42
CA CYS A 20 -18.90 4.75 6.77
C CYS A 20 -17.62 5.55 6.47
N SER A 21 -16.51 5.18 7.10
CA SER A 21 -15.19 5.80 6.94
C SER A 21 -14.11 4.72 6.81
N VAL A 22 -12.89 5.13 6.53
CA VAL A 22 -11.73 4.23 6.58
C VAL A 22 -11.33 4.04 8.03
N LEU A 23 -11.22 2.77 8.45
CA LEU A 23 -10.71 2.38 9.75
C LEU A 23 -9.33 1.76 9.57
N LEU A 24 -8.36 2.22 10.34
CA LEU A 24 -7.05 1.60 10.48
C LEU A 24 -6.96 0.95 11.86
N ASP A 25 -6.84 -0.37 11.89
CA ASP A 25 -6.61 -1.13 13.12
C ASP A 25 -5.11 -1.41 13.28
N PRO A 26 -4.43 -0.73 14.22
CA PRO A 26 -2.99 -0.93 14.45
C PRO A 26 -2.68 -2.26 15.13
N ARG A 27 -3.63 -2.90 15.81
CA ARG A 27 -3.43 -4.20 16.49
C ARG A 27 -3.29 -5.32 15.49
N HIS A 28 -4.17 -5.34 14.49
CA HIS A 28 -4.17 -6.36 13.43
C HIS A 28 -3.37 -5.93 12.21
N LEU A 29 -2.91 -4.67 12.14
CA LEU A 29 -2.28 -4.05 10.97
C LEU A 29 -3.17 -4.17 9.72
N VAL A 30 -4.44 -3.82 9.88
CA VAL A 30 -5.50 -3.98 8.90
C VAL A 30 -6.17 -2.64 8.63
N THR A 31 -6.47 -2.40 7.36
CA THR A 31 -7.31 -1.28 6.93
C THR A 31 -8.64 -1.82 6.45
N ILE A 32 -9.73 -1.27 6.98
CA ILE A 32 -11.10 -1.58 6.58
C ILE A 32 -11.70 -0.34 5.93
N SER A 33 -12.25 -0.48 4.73
CA SER A 33 -12.87 0.62 4.00
C SER A 33 -14.08 0.15 3.22
N ARG A 34 -14.95 1.08 2.86
CA ARG A 34 -16.09 0.82 1.98
C ARG A 34 -15.85 1.42 0.61
N ALA A 35 -16.14 0.64 -0.42
CA ALA A 35 -16.12 1.06 -1.81
C ALA A 35 -17.47 0.70 -2.45
N GLY A 36 -18.39 1.65 -2.47
CA GLY A 36 -19.75 1.44 -2.93
C GLY A 36 -20.51 0.40 -2.09
N ALA A 37 -20.97 -0.67 -2.73
CA ALA A 37 -21.68 -1.77 -2.07
C ALA A 37 -20.74 -2.85 -1.48
N ARG A 38 -19.44 -2.59 -1.42
CA ARG A 38 -18.47 -3.58 -0.94
C ARG A 38 -17.61 -3.03 0.18
N VAL A 39 -17.33 -3.89 1.17
CA VAL A 39 -16.27 -3.67 2.13
C VAL A 39 -14.97 -4.25 1.59
N ARG A 40 -13.90 -3.53 1.78
CA ARG A 40 -12.53 -3.96 1.47
C ARG A 40 -11.71 -3.99 2.75
N VAL A 41 -11.11 -5.13 3.01
CA VAL A 41 -10.20 -5.33 4.14
C VAL A 41 -8.84 -5.69 3.59
N SER A 42 -7.81 -4.97 3.98
CA SER A 42 -6.45 -5.17 3.48
C SER A 42 -5.43 -5.07 4.61
N GLY A 43 -4.38 -5.88 4.51
CA GLY A 43 -3.34 -5.90 5.54
C GLY A 43 -2.32 -7.01 5.32
N GLY A 44 -1.64 -7.37 6.39
CA GLY A 44 -0.72 -8.50 6.40
C GLY A 44 0.51 -8.34 5.49
N ALA A 45 0.99 -7.11 5.33
CA ALA A 45 2.17 -6.85 4.52
C ALA A 45 3.40 -7.57 5.07
N ARG A 46 4.05 -8.37 4.24
CA ARG A 46 5.25 -9.14 4.56
C ARG A 46 6.33 -8.91 3.50
N VAL A 47 7.58 -8.98 3.94
CA VAL A 47 8.74 -8.91 3.05
C VAL A 47 9.29 -10.32 2.86
N GLY A 48 9.66 -10.69 1.64
CA GLY A 48 10.21 -12.01 1.30
C GLY A 48 9.20 -12.96 0.65
N SER A 49 9.49 -14.26 0.64
CA SER A 49 8.62 -15.28 0.05
C SER A 49 7.41 -15.58 0.93
N GLU A 50 6.26 -15.74 0.31
CA GLU A 50 5.03 -16.14 1.00
C GLU A 50 4.80 -17.65 0.92
N SER A 51 4.56 -18.26 2.08
CA SER A 51 4.07 -19.63 2.16
C SER A 51 2.53 -19.66 2.17
N ARG A 52 1.93 -20.76 1.70
CA ARG A 52 0.46 -20.94 1.75
C ARG A 52 -0.11 -20.83 3.18
N SER A 53 0.61 -21.33 4.18
CA SER A 53 0.22 -21.24 5.58
C SER A 53 0.21 -19.79 6.09
N ALA A 54 1.19 -18.99 5.68
CA ALA A 54 1.23 -17.57 6.01
C ALA A 54 0.08 -16.78 5.37
N MET A 55 -0.31 -17.13 4.14
CA MET A 55 -1.48 -16.57 3.47
C MET A 55 -2.77 -16.86 4.24
N ALA A 56 -2.99 -18.12 4.62
CA ALA A 56 -4.18 -18.53 5.38
C ALA A 56 -4.27 -17.79 6.72
N THR A 57 -3.14 -17.65 7.42
CA THR A 57 -3.08 -16.92 8.69
C THR A 57 -3.42 -15.44 8.50
N THR A 58 -2.92 -14.82 7.44
CA THR A 58 -3.24 -13.42 7.13
C THR A 58 -4.72 -13.25 6.82
N LEU A 59 -5.28 -14.08 5.93
CA LEU A 59 -6.71 -14.01 5.60
C LEU A 59 -7.58 -14.17 6.85
N ARG A 60 -7.26 -15.13 7.73
CA ARG A 60 -7.98 -15.30 8.99
C ARG A 60 -7.98 -14.01 9.83
N ARG A 61 -6.85 -13.30 9.92
CA ARG A 61 -6.77 -12.01 10.64
C ARG A 61 -7.66 -10.95 10.00
N LEU A 62 -7.73 -10.90 8.67
CA LEU A 62 -8.60 -9.94 7.97
C LEU A 62 -10.07 -10.18 8.30
N TYR A 63 -10.50 -11.43 8.34
CA TYR A 63 -11.87 -11.80 8.72
C TYR A 63 -12.16 -11.49 10.18
N LEU A 64 -11.23 -11.81 11.09
CA LEU A 64 -11.38 -11.50 12.51
C LEU A 64 -11.49 -9.99 12.75
N ALA A 65 -10.65 -9.20 12.11
CA ALA A 65 -10.71 -7.74 12.23
C ALA A 65 -12.04 -7.18 11.69
N LEU A 66 -12.52 -7.72 10.55
CA LEU A 66 -13.81 -7.29 10.01
C LEU A 66 -14.97 -7.62 10.95
N ASP A 67 -14.99 -8.83 11.50
CA ASP A 67 -16.06 -9.27 12.40
C ASP A 67 -16.02 -8.55 13.75
N GLU A 68 -14.82 -8.27 14.27
CA GLU A 68 -14.64 -7.52 15.52
C GLU A 68 -15.16 -6.09 15.42
N TRP A 69 -14.84 -5.39 14.33
CA TRP A 69 -15.22 -3.98 14.16
C TRP A 69 -16.61 -3.78 13.57
N PHE A 70 -17.05 -4.69 12.71
CA PHE A 70 -18.31 -4.60 11.97
C PHE A 70 -18.99 -5.97 11.91
N PRO A 71 -19.44 -6.52 13.05
CA PRO A 71 -20.01 -7.86 13.11
C PRO A 71 -21.22 -7.97 12.20
N GLY A 72 -21.28 -9.03 11.39
CA GLY A 72 -22.38 -9.29 10.48
C GLY A 72 -22.50 -8.32 9.30
N SER A 73 -21.55 -7.40 9.13
CA SER A 73 -21.63 -6.34 8.10
C SER A 73 -21.44 -6.82 6.67
N ALA A 74 -20.87 -7.99 6.46
CA ALA A 74 -20.47 -8.46 5.13
C ALA A 74 -20.88 -9.90 4.85
N ARG A 75 -21.19 -10.19 3.58
CA ARG A 75 -21.45 -11.54 3.08
C ARG A 75 -20.14 -12.28 2.82
N VAL A 76 -19.50 -12.75 3.89
CA VAL A 76 -18.16 -13.35 3.82
C VAL A 76 -18.08 -14.64 2.99
N GLY A 77 -19.18 -15.39 2.85
CA GLY A 77 -19.23 -16.60 2.01
C GLY A 77 -19.02 -16.33 0.50
N GLN A 78 -19.17 -15.09 0.07
CA GLN A 78 -18.95 -14.66 -1.31
C GLN A 78 -17.75 -13.71 -1.43
N ALA A 79 -16.90 -13.65 -0.41
CA ALA A 79 -15.75 -12.79 -0.40
C ALA A 79 -14.74 -13.18 -1.48
N ARG A 80 -14.22 -12.18 -2.19
CA ARG A 80 -13.11 -12.34 -3.13
C ARG A 80 -11.81 -12.01 -2.41
N HIS A 81 -10.85 -12.90 -2.51
CA HIS A 81 -9.51 -12.67 -2.00
C HIS A 81 -8.63 -12.09 -3.11
N TRP A 82 -7.71 -11.24 -2.73
CA TRP A 82 -6.69 -10.73 -3.64
C TRP A 82 -5.34 -10.68 -2.94
N GLN A 83 -4.31 -10.74 -3.73
CA GLN A 83 -2.92 -10.60 -3.33
C GLN A 83 -2.26 -9.60 -4.25
N GLY A 84 -1.44 -8.74 -3.69
CA GLY A 84 -0.64 -7.78 -4.43
C GLY A 84 0.80 -7.79 -3.97
N THR A 85 1.69 -7.49 -4.88
CA THR A 85 3.11 -7.32 -4.59
C THR A 85 3.50 -5.91 -4.95
N SER A 86 4.10 -5.19 -4.01
CA SER A 86 4.68 -3.87 -4.26
C SER A 86 6.19 -3.90 -4.04
N PRO A 87 6.96 -3.28 -4.94
CA PRO A 87 8.39 -3.11 -4.71
C PRO A 87 8.60 -2.17 -3.51
N THR A 88 9.54 -2.54 -2.66
CA THR A 88 9.97 -1.68 -1.56
C THR A 88 11.49 -1.55 -1.60
N LEU A 89 11.97 -0.42 -1.13
CA LEU A 89 13.40 -0.16 -1.01
C LEU A 89 13.86 -0.49 0.42
N PRO A 90 15.12 -0.83 0.62
CA PRO A 90 15.62 -1.28 1.93
C PRO A 90 15.45 -0.25 3.04
N ASP A 91 15.58 1.04 2.70
CA ASP A 91 15.46 2.18 3.59
C ASP A 91 14.04 2.75 3.71
N GLY A 92 13.10 2.24 2.88
CA GLY A 92 11.71 2.69 2.86
C GLY A 92 11.47 4.05 2.19
N LEU A 93 12.52 4.76 1.78
CA LEU A 93 12.41 6.04 1.07
C LEU A 93 12.24 5.82 -0.43
N PRO A 94 11.47 6.66 -1.15
CA PRO A 94 11.38 6.59 -2.61
C PRO A 94 12.69 7.00 -3.28
N VAL A 95 12.88 6.56 -4.53
CA VAL A 95 13.89 7.13 -5.43
C VAL A 95 13.20 8.15 -6.32
N ILE A 96 13.67 9.39 -6.26
CA ILE A 96 13.18 10.49 -7.09
C ILE A 96 14.40 11.22 -7.65
N GLY A 97 14.50 11.29 -8.99
CA GLY A 97 15.61 11.99 -9.63
C GLY A 97 16.21 11.24 -10.83
N PRO A 98 17.39 11.67 -11.32
CA PRO A 98 18.04 11.05 -12.46
C PRO A 98 18.50 9.62 -12.16
N SER A 99 18.41 8.75 -13.15
CA SER A 99 18.82 7.35 -13.01
C SER A 99 20.34 7.14 -13.13
N GLY A 100 21.05 8.14 -13.60
CA GLY A 100 22.45 8.03 -14.05
C GLY A 100 22.59 7.66 -15.53
N VAL A 101 21.47 7.43 -16.22
CA VAL A 101 21.42 7.28 -17.68
C VAL A 101 20.76 8.53 -18.25
N GLU A 102 21.36 9.10 -19.30
CA GLU A 102 20.87 10.33 -19.93
C GLU A 102 19.41 10.16 -20.38
N GLY A 103 18.58 11.17 -20.07
CA GLY A 103 17.16 11.19 -20.41
C GLY A 103 16.26 10.25 -19.57
N VAL A 104 16.82 9.44 -18.67
CA VAL A 104 16.02 8.53 -17.82
C VAL A 104 15.91 9.06 -16.40
N TRP A 105 14.69 9.25 -15.95
CA TRP A 105 14.33 9.73 -14.63
C TRP A 105 13.55 8.70 -13.84
N LEU A 106 13.71 8.69 -12.54
CA LEU A 106 13.10 7.71 -11.63
C LEU A 106 12.13 8.41 -10.68
N ASN A 107 10.97 7.80 -10.49
CA ASN A 107 10.00 8.14 -9.44
C ASN A 107 9.34 6.84 -8.97
N LEU A 108 9.94 6.16 -8.01
CA LEU A 108 9.56 4.79 -7.64
C LEU A 108 9.89 4.47 -6.19
N GLY A 109 9.38 3.33 -5.71
CA GLY A 109 9.73 2.83 -4.39
C GLY A 109 8.97 3.44 -3.22
N HIS A 110 7.82 4.05 -3.45
CA HIS A 110 6.99 4.72 -2.44
C HIS A 110 6.29 3.78 -1.45
N ALA A 111 6.58 2.50 -1.50
CA ALA A 111 6.00 1.46 -0.64
C ALA A 111 4.45 1.54 -0.56
N SER A 112 3.88 1.59 0.65
CA SER A 112 2.42 1.63 0.84
C SER A 112 1.79 3.02 0.71
N ILE A 113 2.59 4.07 0.63
CA ILE A 113 2.13 5.48 0.63
C ILE A 113 2.26 6.16 -0.73
N GLY A 114 2.53 5.38 -1.79
CA GLY A 114 2.73 5.90 -3.14
C GLY A 114 1.56 6.73 -3.67
N TRP A 115 0.33 6.33 -3.36
CA TRP A 115 -0.85 7.12 -3.71
C TRP A 115 -0.82 8.50 -3.04
N THR A 116 -0.57 8.53 -1.74
CA THR A 116 -0.51 9.77 -0.95
C THR A 116 0.59 10.70 -1.43
N LEU A 117 1.75 10.15 -1.80
CA LEU A 117 2.91 10.91 -2.24
C LEU A 117 2.91 11.26 -3.74
N SER A 118 1.94 10.75 -4.52
CA SER A 118 1.98 10.81 -5.98
C SER A 118 2.13 12.24 -6.54
N CYS A 119 1.32 13.17 -6.05
CA CYS A 119 1.37 14.55 -6.52
C CYS A 119 2.67 15.26 -6.10
N GLY A 120 3.05 15.14 -4.83
CA GLY A 120 4.28 15.77 -4.32
C GLY A 120 5.54 15.21 -4.97
N SER A 121 5.64 13.89 -5.12
CA SER A 121 6.80 13.28 -5.78
C SER A 121 6.88 13.62 -7.27
N ALA A 122 5.73 13.75 -7.94
CA ALA A 122 5.69 14.19 -9.33
C ALA A 122 6.14 15.65 -9.48
N GLN A 123 5.74 16.54 -8.59
CA GLN A 123 6.16 17.93 -8.58
C GLN A 123 7.66 18.06 -8.35
N VAL A 124 8.20 17.34 -7.38
CA VAL A 124 9.65 17.30 -7.11
C VAL A 124 10.42 16.86 -8.36
N LEU A 125 9.99 15.76 -8.98
CA LEU A 125 10.63 15.27 -10.19
C LEU A 125 10.53 16.26 -11.34
N ALA A 126 9.37 16.88 -11.56
CA ALA A 126 9.16 17.87 -12.59
C ALA A 126 10.07 19.09 -12.40
N SER A 127 10.23 19.57 -11.16
CA SER A 127 11.17 20.67 -10.84
C SER A 127 12.60 20.28 -11.20
N MET A 128 13.06 19.10 -10.81
CA MET A 128 14.38 18.61 -11.16
C MET A 128 14.60 18.52 -12.68
N MET A 129 13.61 17.99 -13.41
CA MET A 129 13.68 17.89 -14.88
C MET A 129 13.71 19.27 -15.56
N GLY A 130 13.01 20.24 -14.99
CA GLY A 130 12.99 21.62 -15.47
C GLY A 130 14.18 22.46 -15.02
N GLY A 131 15.13 21.90 -14.26
CA GLY A 131 16.28 22.65 -13.71
C GLY A 131 15.89 23.66 -12.62
N VAL A 132 14.71 23.53 -12.03
CA VAL A 132 14.23 24.37 -10.93
C VAL A 132 14.50 23.65 -9.61
N PRO A 133 15.09 24.30 -8.60
CA PRO A 133 15.26 23.68 -7.29
C PRO A 133 13.93 23.26 -6.71
N PRO A 134 13.77 22.00 -6.23
CA PRO A 134 12.59 21.56 -5.50
C PRO A 134 12.38 22.37 -4.21
N GLU A 135 11.13 22.54 -3.79
CA GLU A 135 10.77 23.25 -2.55
C GLU A 135 11.14 22.48 -1.27
N ILE A 136 11.43 21.19 -1.40
CA ILE A 136 11.82 20.32 -0.27
C ILE A 136 13.26 19.86 -0.43
N ASP A 137 13.87 19.49 0.69
CA ASP A 137 15.16 18.80 0.66
C ASP A 137 15.01 17.43 0.00
N THR A 138 15.79 17.21 -1.06
CA THR A 138 15.82 15.95 -1.81
C THR A 138 17.07 15.12 -1.49
N GLY A 139 17.85 15.52 -0.51
CA GLY A 139 18.98 14.75 -0.01
C GLY A 139 18.57 13.35 0.38
N GLY A 140 19.26 12.33 -0.14
CA GLY A 140 18.94 10.93 0.10
C GLY A 140 17.80 10.37 -0.74
N LEU A 141 17.23 11.10 -1.70
CA LEU A 141 16.22 10.54 -2.64
C LEU A 141 16.85 10.01 -3.93
N GLY A 142 18.13 10.28 -4.19
CA GLY A 142 18.83 9.80 -5.37
C GLY A 142 19.06 8.28 -5.36
N VAL A 143 19.23 7.71 -6.55
CA VAL A 143 19.54 6.27 -6.71
C VAL A 143 20.97 5.92 -6.27
N ASP A 144 21.84 6.88 -6.24
CA ASP A 144 23.27 6.79 -5.86
C ASP A 144 23.47 6.37 -4.39
N ARG A 145 22.45 6.56 -3.52
CA ARG A 145 22.49 6.10 -2.12
C ARG A 145 22.55 4.58 -1.95
N PHE A 146 22.39 3.85 -3.03
CA PHE A 146 22.51 2.39 -3.05
C PHE A 146 23.80 1.87 -3.73
N ARG A 147 24.74 2.77 -4.02
CA ARG A 147 26.05 2.46 -4.63
C ARG A 147 27.12 2.29 -3.58
#